data_1879977a7afecb092a1d5160c88bf83e
#
_entry.id   1879977a7afecb092a1d5160c88bf83e
#
_cell.length_a   1.000
_cell.length_b   1.000
_cell.length_c   1.000
_cell.angle_alpha   90.00
_cell.angle_beta   90.00
_cell.angle_gamma   90.00
#
_symmetry.space_group_name_H-M   'P 1'
#
loop_
_entity.id
_entity.type
_entity.pdbx_description
1 polymer ?
#
loop_
_entity_poly.entity_id
_entity_poly.type
_entity_poly.pdbx_seq_one_letter_code
_entity_poly.pdbx_strand_id
1 'polypeptide(L)'
;MTDASQRPVLLLLEDESQLKAALCDTLGDEFEIETATSAEEALLLLGTRKFDVLLCDQMLPGKRQGLDFLGEAMLQQPQARRILVTGYLNPELLARSTSLVQLSACLVKPVEIEQLRQTIRDALAHPAPGQS
;
A
#
# COMPACT_ATOMS: atom_id res chain seq x y z
N MET A 1 9.01 14.53 -21.80
CA MET A 1 10.08 14.44 -20.80
C MET A 1 9.46 14.29 -19.41
N THR A 2 9.88 13.28 -18.69
CA THR A 2 9.37 13.01 -17.34
C THR A 2 10.26 13.73 -16.33
N ASP A 3 9.68 14.54 -15.46
CA ASP A 3 10.45 15.15 -14.38
C ASP A 3 10.20 14.42 -13.06
N ALA A 4 10.92 14.81 -12.02
CA ALA A 4 10.85 14.14 -10.73
C ALA A 4 9.47 14.27 -10.07
N SER A 5 8.70 15.32 -10.41
CA SER A 5 7.37 15.52 -9.83
C SER A 5 6.34 14.56 -10.40
N GLN A 6 6.69 13.81 -11.44
CA GLN A 6 5.79 12.83 -12.07
C GLN A 6 6.04 11.42 -11.59
N ARG A 7 6.85 11.23 -10.56
CA ARG A 7 7.01 9.91 -9.95
C ARG A 7 5.67 9.44 -9.39
N PRO A 8 5.38 8.12 -9.48
CA PRO A 8 4.16 7.61 -8.84
C PRO A 8 4.14 7.93 -7.35
N VAL A 9 2.97 8.22 -6.84
CA VAL A 9 2.79 8.62 -5.44
C VAL A 9 2.37 7.39 -4.64
N LEU A 10 3.16 7.07 -3.63
CA LEU A 10 2.99 5.89 -2.79
C LEU A 10 2.64 6.33 -1.37
N LEU A 11 1.55 5.77 -0.84
CA LEU A 11 1.24 5.92 0.58
C LEU A 11 1.73 4.66 1.30
N LEU A 12 2.66 4.84 2.22
CA LEU A 12 3.24 3.75 3.00
C LEU A 12 2.65 3.79 4.42
N LEU A 13 1.87 2.78 4.74
CA LEU A 13 1.25 2.64 6.05
C LEU A 13 1.99 1.57 6.84
N GLU A 14 2.86 2.02 7.74
CA GLU A 14 3.77 1.17 8.50
C GLU A 14 4.06 1.84 9.84
N ASP A 15 3.93 1.10 10.93
CA ASP A 15 4.15 1.67 12.27
C ASP A 15 5.59 1.50 12.76
N GLU A 16 6.38 0.59 12.20
CA GLU A 16 7.77 0.43 12.60
C GLU A 16 8.66 1.48 11.95
N SER A 17 9.20 2.39 12.76
CA SER A 17 9.89 3.57 12.25
C SER A 17 11.16 3.24 11.49
N GLN A 18 11.92 2.22 11.91
CA GLN A 18 13.15 1.84 11.21
C GLN A 18 12.86 1.25 9.83
N LEU A 19 11.87 0.38 9.74
CA LEU A 19 11.46 -0.18 8.45
C LEU A 19 10.92 0.91 7.53
N LYS A 20 10.10 1.80 8.06
CA LYS A 20 9.55 2.91 7.30
C LYS A 20 10.67 3.79 6.73
N ALA A 21 11.66 4.12 7.55
CA ALA A 21 12.81 4.93 7.10
C ALA A 21 13.60 4.21 6.02
N ALA A 22 13.86 2.91 6.19
CA ALA A 22 14.60 2.13 5.22
C ALA A 22 13.88 2.07 3.87
N LEU A 23 12.56 1.90 3.89
CA LEU A 23 11.77 1.87 2.67
C LEU A 23 11.76 3.22 1.97
N CYS A 24 11.65 4.32 2.72
CA CYS A 24 11.72 5.65 2.15
C CYS A 24 13.09 5.92 1.51
N ASP A 25 14.17 5.52 2.18
CA ASP A 25 15.51 5.72 1.63
C ASP A 25 15.73 4.94 0.34
N THR A 26 15.24 3.71 0.29
CA THR A 26 15.51 2.83 -0.86
C THR A 26 14.55 3.08 -2.02
N LEU A 27 13.28 3.33 -1.73
CA LEU A 27 12.25 3.48 -2.77
C LEU A 27 12.02 4.93 -3.17
N GLY A 28 12.52 5.89 -2.40
CA GLY A 28 12.24 7.31 -2.63
C GLY A 28 12.87 7.89 -3.89
N ASP A 29 13.81 7.19 -4.52
CA ASP A 29 14.37 7.62 -5.80
C ASP A 29 13.40 7.37 -6.96
N GLU A 30 12.51 6.39 -6.81
CA GLU A 30 11.58 5.99 -7.87
C GLU A 30 10.15 6.45 -7.59
N PHE A 31 9.75 6.52 -6.32
CA PHE A 31 8.39 6.87 -5.92
C PHE A 31 8.39 8.07 -5.00
N GLU A 32 7.36 8.90 -5.12
CA GLU A 32 7.12 9.96 -4.15
C GLU A 32 6.35 9.34 -2.99
N ILE A 33 6.96 9.28 -1.79
CA ILE A 33 6.41 8.51 -0.67
C ILE A 33 5.87 9.45 0.41
N GLU A 34 4.61 9.24 0.81
CA GLU A 34 4.08 9.78 2.05
C GLU A 34 3.86 8.63 3.01
N THR A 35 4.07 8.86 4.29
CA THR A 35 4.00 7.82 5.30
C THR A 35 2.89 8.10 6.30
N ALA A 36 2.33 7.02 6.83
CA ALA A 36 1.38 7.08 7.93
C ALA A 36 1.70 5.96 8.91
N THR A 37 1.40 6.18 10.19
CA THR A 37 1.68 5.22 11.24
C THR A 37 0.44 4.40 11.61
N SER A 38 -0.75 4.95 11.35
CA SER A 38 -2.02 4.31 11.68
C SER A 38 -3.00 4.43 10.51
N ALA A 39 -4.02 3.58 10.53
CA ALA A 39 -5.08 3.64 9.52
C ALA A 39 -5.78 5.00 9.54
N GLU A 40 -6.00 5.56 10.73
CA GLU A 40 -6.68 6.85 10.86
C GLU A 40 -5.89 7.96 10.20
N GLU A 41 -4.57 8.00 10.43
CA GLU A 41 -3.70 8.98 9.78
C GLU A 41 -3.70 8.81 8.26
N ALA A 42 -3.63 7.56 7.80
CA ALA A 42 -3.64 7.26 6.37
C ALA A 42 -4.95 7.69 5.72
N LEU A 43 -6.09 7.48 6.39
CA LEU A 43 -7.38 7.91 5.87
C LEU A 43 -7.46 9.43 5.74
N LEU A 44 -6.86 10.17 6.66
CA LEU A 44 -6.79 11.62 6.53
C LEU A 44 -5.97 12.02 5.31
N LEU A 45 -4.86 11.34 5.08
CA LEU A 45 -4.01 11.64 3.91
C LEU A 45 -4.74 11.36 2.60
N LEU A 46 -5.60 10.36 2.54
CA LEU A 46 -6.39 10.09 1.34
C LEU A 46 -7.30 11.25 0.95
N GLY A 47 -7.66 12.09 1.91
CA GLY A 47 -8.47 13.28 1.64
C GLY A 47 -7.66 14.45 1.10
N THR A 48 -6.34 14.38 1.10
CA THR A 48 -5.49 15.51 0.72
C THR A 48 -4.96 15.44 -0.70
N ARG A 49 -4.83 14.24 -1.25
CA ARG A 49 -4.30 14.04 -2.60
C ARG A 49 -4.63 12.64 -3.09
N LYS A 50 -4.42 12.41 -4.39
CA LYS A 50 -4.57 11.08 -4.97
C LYS A 50 -3.26 10.32 -4.87
N PHE A 51 -3.37 9.02 -4.63
CA PHE A 51 -2.23 8.10 -4.57
C PHE A 51 -2.34 7.08 -5.69
N ASP A 52 -1.19 6.69 -6.22
CA ASP A 52 -1.12 5.65 -7.25
C ASP A 52 -1.09 4.26 -6.63
N VAL A 53 -0.44 4.14 -5.46
CA VAL A 53 -0.25 2.87 -4.76
C VAL A 53 -0.42 3.09 -3.26
N LEU A 54 -1.12 2.15 -2.63
CA LEU A 54 -1.22 2.07 -1.17
C LEU A 54 -0.52 0.80 -0.74
N LEU A 55 0.55 0.96 0.04
CA LEU A 55 1.33 -0.15 0.58
C LEU A 55 1.11 -0.21 2.08
N CYS A 56 0.51 -1.27 2.56
CA CYS A 56 -0.02 -1.32 3.91
C CYS A 56 0.36 -2.61 4.63
N ASP A 57 0.85 -2.46 5.86
CA ASP A 57 1.04 -3.60 6.75
C ASP A 57 -0.32 -4.02 7.32
N GLN A 58 -0.53 -5.33 7.48
CA GLN A 58 -1.77 -5.83 8.07
C GLN A 58 -1.85 -5.52 9.56
N MET A 59 -0.74 -5.61 10.29
CA MET A 59 -0.73 -5.37 11.73
C MET A 59 -0.45 -3.91 12.01
N LEU A 60 -1.47 -3.18 12.44
CA LEU A 60 -1.38 -1.74 12.71
C LEU A 60 -1.85 -1.46 14.13
N PRO A 61 -1.39 -0.34 14.74
CA PRO A 61 -1.93 0.07 16.02
C PRO A 61 -3.38 0.55 15.88
N GLY A 62 -4.16 0.38 16.96
CA GLY A 62 -5.54 0.80 16.98
C GLY A 62 -6.50 -0.28 16.53
N LYS A 63 -7.72 0.11 16.24
CA LYS A 63 -8.79 -0.84 15.92
C LYS A 63 -8.79 -1.29 14.47
N ARG A 64 -8.39 -0.41 13.55
CA ARG A 64 -8.36 -0.74 12.12
C ARG A 64 -7.04 -1.41 11.78
N GLN A 65 -7.14 -2.55 11.12
CA GLN A 65 -5.99 -3.26 10.58
C GLN A 65 -5.82 -2.93 9.10
N GLY A 66 -4.79 -3.49 8.47
CA GLY A 66 -4.48 -3.16 7.08
C GLY A 66 -5.62 -3.40 6.11
N LEU A 67 -6.30 -4.55 6.21
CA LEU A 67 -7.42 -4.84 5.33
C LEU A 67 -8.60 -3.90 5.57
N ASP A 68 -8.84 -3.48 6.81
CA ASP A 68 -9.89 -2.52 7.11
C ASP A 68 -9.60 -1.19 6.42
N PHE A 69 -8.37 -0.72 6.53
CA PHE A 69 -7.95 0.51 5.88
C PHE A 69 -8.09 0.40 4.36
N LEU A 70 -7.57 -0.69 3.77
CA LEU A 70 -7.58 -0.83 2.32
C LEU A 70 -9.01 -0.94 1.77
N GLY A 71 -9.93 -1.54 2.53
CA GLY A 71 -11.33 -1.59 2.15
C GLY A 71 -11.97 -0.20 2.10
N GLU A 72 -11.70 0.63 3.09
CA GLU A 72 -12.19 2.01 3.11
C GLU A 72 -11.52 2.84 2.00
N ALA A 73 -10.21 2.65 1.81
CA ALA A 73 -9.47 3.37 0.78
C ALA A 73 -9.98 3.04 -0.61
N MET A 74 -10.39 1.81 -0.86
CA MET A 74 -10.95 1.41 -2.14
C MET A 74 -12.20 2.21 -2.50
N LEU A 75 -12.99 2.57 -1.51
CA LEU A 75 -14.19 3.38 -1.74
C LEU A 75 -13.84 4.83 -2.07
N GLN A 76 -12.78 5.35 -1.45
CA GLN A 76 -12.37 6.74 -1.66
C GLN A 76 -11.53 6.93 -2.93
N GLN A 77 -10.63 5.99 -3.20
CA GLN A 77 -9.71 6.06 -4.34
C GLN A 77 -9.63 4.70 -5.04
N PRO A 78 -10.66 4.34 -5.80
CA PRO A 78 -10.70 3.00 -6.42
C PRO A 78 -9.58 2.76 -7.44
N GLN A 79 -8.96 3.80 -8.00
CA GLN A 79 -7.86 3.65 -8.94
C GLN A 79 -6.52 3.37 -8.26
N ALA A 80 -6.40 3.66 -6.96
CA ALA A 80 -5.16 3.39 -6.23
C ALA A 80 -4.97 1.88 -6.11
N ARG A 81 -3.79 1.39 -6.50
CA ARG A 81 -3.46 -0.03 -6.35
C ARG A 81 -3.27 -0.33 -4.87
N ARG A 82 -3.70 -1.51 -4.46
CA ARG A 82 -3.72 -1.88 -3.04
C ARG A 82 -2.81 -3.09 -2.83
N ILE A 83 -1.77 -2.90 -2.03
CA ILE A 83 -0.79 -3.95 -1.72
C ILE A 83 -0.78 -4.15 -0.20
N LEU A 84 -1.00 -5.39 0.23
CA LEU A 84 -0.96 -5.76 1.64
C LEU A 84 0.30 -6.55 1.92
N VAL A 85 0.97 -6.23 3.04
CA VAL A 85 2.10 -7.02 3.53
C VAL A 85 1.70 -7.56 4.89
N THR A 86 1.85 -8.87 5.09
CA THR A 86 1.42 -9.51 6.33
C THR A 86 2.46 -10.52 6.81
N GLY A 87 2.59 -10.66 8.12
CA GLY A 87 3.44 -11.69 8.70
C GLY A 87 2.81 -13.06 8.69
N TYR A 88 1.52 -13.15 8.47
CA TYR A 88 0.81 -14.43 8.48
C TYR A 88 -0.38 -14.36 7.51
N LEU A 89 -0.39 -15.27 6.54
CA LEU A 89 -1.47 -15.37 5.56
C LEU A 89 -2.19 -16.70 5.76
N ASN A 90 -3.47 -16.64 6.12
CA ASN A 90 -4.29 -17.82 6.25
C ASN A 90 -5.40 -17.81 5.20
N PRO A 91 -6.11 -18.95 4.98
CA PRO A 91 -7.13 -19.01 3.93
C PRO A 91 -8.27 -17.99 4.12
N GLU A 92 -8.65 -17.73 5.36
CA GLU A 92 -9.71 -16.75 5.63
C GLU A 92 -9.28 -15.35 5.27
N LEU A 93 -8.07 -14.95 5.64
CA LEU A 93 -7.53 -13.63 5.30
C LEU A 93 -7.41 -13.49 3.78
N LEU A 94 -6.93 -14.53 3.10
CA LEU A 94 -6.80 -14.53 1.66
C LEU A 94 -8.15 -14.39 0.97
N ALA A 95 -9.17 -15.12 1.45
CA ALA A 95 -10.50 -15.03 0.88
C ALA A 95 -11.09 -13.62 1.04
N ARG A 96 -10.92 -13.01 2.22
CA ARG A 96 -11.38 -11.65 2.45
C ARG A 96 -10.67 -10.64 1.56
N SER A 97 -9.34 -10.78 1.41
CA SER A 97 -8.58 -9.86 0.57
C SER A 97 -8.98 -9.95 -0.90
N THR A 98 -9.28 -11.14 -1.38
CA THR A 98 -9.65 -11.32 -2.78
C THR A 98 -11.05 -10.82 -3.08
N SER A 99 -12.02 -11.12 -2.21
CA SER A 99 -13.42 -10.85 -2.51
C SER A 99 -13.89 -9.48 -2.05
N LEU A 100 -13.35 -8.95 -0.96
CA LEU A 100 -13.86 -7.72 -0.36
C LEU A 100 -12.99 -6.50 -0.61
N VAL A 101 -11.68 -6.66 -0.72
CA VAL A 101 -10.76 -5.53 -0.83
C VAL A 101 -10.16 -5.40 -2.22
N GLN A 102 -10.14 -6.47 -2.98
CA GLN A 102 -9.59 -6.47 -4.35
C GLN A 102 -8.14 -6.00 -4.37
N LEU A 103 -7.26 -6.76 -3.71
CA LEU A 103 -5.85 -6.42 -3.64
C LEU A 103 -5.16 -6.59 -4.98
N SER A 104 -4.23 -5.68 -5.28
CA SER A 104 -3.32 -5.82 -6.41
C SER A 104 -2.26 -6.88 -6.13
N ALA A 105 -1.82 -6.97 -4.86
CA ALA A 105 -0.84 -7.97 -4.43
C ALA A 105 -0.94 -8.16 -2.92
N CYS A 106 -0.51 -9.33 -2.47
CA CYS A 106 -0.39 -9.63 -1.05
C CYS A 106 0.95 -10.35 -0.84
N LEU A 107 1.79 -9.78 0.01
CA LEU A 107 3.12 -10.32 0.28
C LEU A 107 3.21 -10.79 1.72
N VAL A 108 3.95 -11.88 1.94
CA VAL A 108 4.15 -12.45 3.28
C VAL A 108 5.57 -12.13 3.74
N LYS A 109 5.69 -11.56 4.95
CA LYS A 109 6.98 -11.22 5.54
C LYS A 109 7.78 -12.50 5.83
N PRO A 110 9.11 -12.44 5.73
CA PRO A 110 9.92 -11.28 5.41
C PRO A 110 9.92 -10.97 3.91
N VAL A 111 9.92 -9.68 3.55
CA VAL A 111 9.92 -9.24 2.16
C VAL A 111 11.19 -8.44 1.91
N GLU A 112 11.93 -8.83 0.89
CA GLU A 112 13.11 -8.06 0.47
C GLU A 112 12.67 -6.79 -0.26
N ILE A 113 13.46 -5.71 -0.10
CA ILE A 113 13.09 -4.42 -0.69
C ILE A 113 12.98 -4.50 -2.20
N GLU A 114 13.86 -5.25 -2.86
CA GLU A 114 13.79 -5.40 -4.32
C GLU A 114 12.57 -6.18 -4.76
N GLN A 115 12.12 -7.17 -3.99
CA GLN A 115 10.87 -7.87 -4.25
C GLN A 115 9.69 -6.89 -4.13
N LEU A 116 9.73 -6.03 -3.12
CA LEU A 116 8.68 -5.03 -2.91
C LEU A 116 8.66 -4.02 -4.05
N ARG A 117 9.83 -3.54 -4.46
CA ARG A 117 9.94 -2.63 -5.60
C ARG A 117 9.32 -3.23 -6.87
N GLN A 118 9.64 -4.49 -7.15
CA GLN A 118 9.11 -5.16 -8.33
C GLN A 118 7.60 -5.35 -8.24
N THR A 119 7.10 -5.69 -7.05
CA THR A 119 5.66 -5.84 -6.83
C THR A 119 4.92 -4.52 -7.08
N ILE A 120 5.48 -3.41 -6.62
CA ILE A 120 4.89 -2.09 -6.87
C ILE A 120 4.89 -1.78 -8.36
N ARG A 121 6.00 -2.02 -9.05
CA ARG A 121 6.09 -1.79 -10.49
C ARG A 121 5.08 -2.62 -11.25
N ASP A 122 4.93 -3.89 -10.89
CA ASP A 122 3.96 -4.77 -11.53
C ASP A 122 2.53 -4.29 -11.32
N ALA A 123 2.22 -3.85 -10.09
CA ALA A 123 0.89 -3.31 -9.79
C ALA A 123 0.61 -2.06 -10.64
N LEU A 124 1.60 -1.18 -10.79
CA LEU A 124 1.44 0.05 -11.57
C LEU A 124 1.31 -0.21 -13.07
N ALA A 125 1.78 -1.35 -13.55
CA ALA A 125 1.67 -1.72 -14.96
C ALA A 125 0.25 -2.12 -15.36
N HIS A 126 -0.65 -2.26 -14.41
CA HIS A 126 -2.03 -2.68 -14.63
C HIS A 126 -2.99 -1.74 -13.92
N PRO A 127 -4.25 -1.64 -14.38
CA PRO A 127 -5.27 -0.91 -13.60
C PRO A 127 -5.49 -1.57 -12.25
N ALA A 128 -5.98 -0.80 -11.28
CA ALA A 128 -6.39 -1.37 -10.01
C ALA A 128 -7.50 -2.41 -10.24
N PRO A 129 -7.52 -3.50 -9.46
CA PRO A 129 -8.61 -4.49 -9.59
C PRO A 129 -9.97 -3.82 -9.49
N GLY A 130 -10.89 -4.22 -10.39
CA GLY A 130 -12.20 -3.60 -10.48
C GLY A 130 -12.25 -2.38 -11.39
N GLN A 131 -11.12 -1.89 -11.87
CA GLN A 131 -11.00 -0.78 -12.80
C GLN A 131 -10.49 -1.27 -14.15
N SER A 132 -10.96 -0.67 -15.21
CA SER A 132 -10.55 -1.07 -16.56
C SER A 132 -9.99 0.11 -17.33
#